data_f3930994ad697ad9f0fd58688f21606e
#
_entry.id   f3930994ad697ad9f0fd58688f21606e
#
_cell.length_a   1.000
_cell.length_b   1.000
_cell.length_c   1.000
_cell.angle_alpha   90.00
_cell.angle_beta   90.00
_cell.angle_gamma   90.00
#
_symmetry.space_group_name_H-M   'P 1'
#
loop_
_entity.id
_entity.type
_entity.pdbx_description
1 polymer ?
#
loop_
_entity_poly.entity_id
_entity_poly.type
_entity_poly.pdbx_seq_one_letter_code
_entity_poly.pdbx_strand_id
1 'polypeptide(L)'
;MRTASIKRKTKETDIEVAVNLDGSGVSRVSTGIGFFDHMLDLLARHSRIDITVKADGDLHVDHHHTTEDVGIALGQAVKQALGGMAGITRYASVHMPMDETLSRVVIDISGRPVLVFKVDFPRDKVGQFDTELVREWFNAFTMNAGVTLHVETLYGENSHHIAESCFKGLARALRTAVAIDPRAAGEVPSTKGQLGG
;
A
#
# COMPACT_ATOMS: atom_id res chain seq x y z
N MET A 1 16.94 11.77 2.30
CA MET A 1 15.75 11.56 1.45
C MET A 1 15.60 10.07 1.25
N ARG A 2 14.47 9.50 1.67
CA ARG A 2 14.22 8.06 1.65
C ARG A 2 13.51 7.69 0.35
N THR A 3 14.30 7.34 -0.66
CA THR A 3 13.82 7.04 -2.02
C THR A 3 14.25 5.64 -2.45
N ALA A 4 13.47 5.01 -3.30
CA ALA A 4 13.83 3.75 -3.95
C ALA A 4 13.15 3.61 -5.31
N SER A 5 13.73 2.80 -6.18
CA SER A 5 13.16 2.41 -7.47
C SER A 5 13.33 0.92 -7.69
N ILE A 6 12.27 0.26 -8.14
CA ILE A 6 12.23 -1.16 -8.46
C ILE A 6 11.83 -1.32 -9.91
N LYS A 7 12.53 -2.19 -10.62
CA LYS A 7 12.13 -2.72 -11.93
C LYS A 7 11.90 -4.22 -11.79
N ARG A 8 10.72 -4.66 -12.21
CA ARG A 8 10.31 -6.06 -12.18
C ARG A 8 9.79 -6.45 -13.56
N LYS A 9 10.42 -7.42 -14.17
CA LYS A 9 10.03 -7.95 -15.47
C LYS A 9 9.84 -9.45 -15.41
N THR A 10 8.70 -9.92 -15.86
CA THR A 10 8.36 -11.33 -16.03
C THR A 10 7.98 -11.59 -17.51
N LYS A 11 7.39 -12.73 -17.80
CA LYS A 11 6.79 -12.97 -19.12
C LYS A 11 5.40 -12.33 -19.26
N GLU A 12 4.78 -11.96 -18.13
CA GLU A 12 3.41 -11.48 -18.01
C GLU A 12 3.34 -9.97 -17.84
N THR A 13 4.36 -9.38 -17.19
CA THR A 13 4.38 -7.95 -16.82
C THR A 13 5.76 -7.34 -16.97
N ASP A 14 5.80 -6.01 -17.23
CA ASP A 14 6.99 -5.17 -17.17
C ASP A 14 6.64 -3.93 -16.31
N ILE A 15 7.22 -3.84 -15.10
CA ILE A 15 6.80 -2.89 -14.09
C ILE A 15 7.97 -2.06 -13.60
N GLU A 16 7.79 -0.75 -13.57
CA GLU A 16 8.70 0.21 -12.96
C GLU A 16 7.97 0.97 -11.86
N VAL A 17 8.53 0.95 -10.66
CA VAL A 17 8.01 1.68 -9.49
C VAL A 17 9.11 2.56 -8.91
N ALA A 18 8.76 3.79 -8.55
CA ALA A 18 9.62 4.65 -7.74
C ALA A 18 8.82 5.29 -6.60
N VAL A 19 9.45 5.40 -5.43
CA VAL A 19 8.84 6.03 -4.26
C VAL A 19 9.77 7.04 -3.62
N ASN A 20 9.19 8.09 -3.02
CA ASN A 20 9.86 9.00 -2.11
C ASN A 20 8.99 9.14 -0.84
N LEU A 21 9.44 8.52 0.27
CA LEU A 21 8.70 8.55 1.54
C LEU A 21 8.62 9.94 2.15
N ASP A 22 9.55 10.83 1.79
CA ASP A 22 9.61 12.22 2.26
C ASP A 22 9.02 13.20 1.24
N GLY A 23 8.11 12.71 0.39
CA GLY A 23 7.49 13.44 -0.71
C GLY A 23 6.36 14.37 -0.29
N SER A 24 5.61 14.80 -1.29
CA SER A 24 4.43 15.67 -1.16
C SER A 24 3.12 15.02 -1.60
N GLY A 25 3.16 13.74 -2.01
CA GLY A 25 2.02 12.98 -2.51
C GLY A 25 1.80 13.17 -4.01
N VAL A 26 2.89 13.36 -4.75
CA VAL A 26 2.84 13.40 -6.23
C VAL A 26 2.59 11.98 -6.74
N SER A 27 1.59 11.84 -7.61
CA SER A 27 1.26 10.58 -8.27
C SER A 27 1.56 10.66 -9.77
N ARG A 28 2.20 9.61 -10.28
CA ARG A 28 2.39 9.35 -11.72
C ARG A 28 2.17 7.88 -11.96
N VAL A 29 0.92 7.50 -12.17
CA VAL A 29 0.48 6.10 -12.24
C VAL A 29 -0.10 5.82 -13.62
N SER A 30 0.30 4.69 -14.20
CA SER A 30 -0.20 4.17 -15.46
C SER A 30 -0.09 2.64 -15.45
N THR A 31 -1.18 1.94 -15.15
CA THR A 31 -1.25 0.48 -15.17
C THR A 31 -2.12 -0.06 -16.30
N GLY A 32 -2.87 0.83 -16.96
CA GLY A 32 -3.90 0.43 -17.93
C GLY A 32 -5.23 0.02 -17.30
N ILE A 33 -5.33 0.04 -15.95
CA ILE A 33 -6.51 -0.36 -15.19
C ILE A 33 -7.03 0.86 -14.45
N GLY A 34 -8.03 1.56 -15.00
CA GLY A 34 -8.45 2.89 -14.52
C GLY A 34 -8.85 2.94 -13.05
N PHE A 35 -9.59 1.94 -12.55
CA PHE A 35 -9.96 1.90 -11.13
C PHE A 35 -8.73 1.69 -10.22
N PHE A 36 -7.80 0.84 -10.64
CA PHE A 36 -6.58 0.59 -9.89
C PHE A 36 -5.65 1.81 -9.90
N ASP A 37 -5.51 2.50 -11.03
CA ASP A 37 -4.78 3.76 -11.11
C ASP A 37 -5.35 4.79 -10.11
N HIS A 38 -6.67 4.89 -10.02
CA HIS A 38 -7.34 5.75 -9.05
C HIS A 38 -7.00 5.35 -7.59
N MET A 39 -6.98 4.07 -7.25
CA MET A 39 -6.60 3.61 -5.92
C MET A 39 -5.14 3.96 -5.57
N LEU A 40 -4.23 3.84 -6.51
CA LEU A 40 -2.82 4.21 -6.32
C LEU A 40 -2.63 5.73 -6.22
N ASP A 41 -3.42 6.52 -6.95
CA ASP A 41 -3.45 7.98 -6.81
C ASP A 41 -3.89 8.41 -5.41
N LEU A 42 -4.91 7.77 -4.86
CA LEU A 42 -5.36 8.00 -3.48
C LEU A 42 -4.27 7.61 -2.47
N LEU A 43 -3.60 6.48 -2.71
CA LEU A 43 -2.49 6.04 -1.87
C LEU A 43 -1.38 7.10 -1.82
N ALA A 44 -0.92 7.59 -2.97
CA ALA A 44 0.10 8.64 -3.05
C ALA A 44 -0.37 9.93 -2.35
N ARG A 45 -1.54 10.41 -2.72
CA ARG A 45 -2.08 11.69 -2.24
C ARG A 45 -2.23 11.74 -0.72
N HIS A 46 -2.82 10.70 -0.14
CA HIS A 46 -3.16 10.68 1.28
C HIS A 46 -1.99 10.22 2.18
N SER A 47 -1.06 9.43 1.65
CA SER A 47 0.18 9.09 2.36
C SER A 47 1.21 10.21 2.35
N ARG A 48 1.14 11.15 1.39
CA ARG A 48 2.16 12.15 1.09
C ARG A 48 3.47 11.54 0.58
N ILE A 49 3.45 10.27 0.21
CA ILE A 49 4.54 9.59 -0.49
C ILE A 49 4.42 9.92 -1.97
N ASP A 50 5.50 10.35 -2.61
CA ASP A 50 5.48 10.43 -4.07
C ASP A 50 5.60 9.02 -4.63
N ILE A 51 4.69 8.67 -5.55
CA ILE A 51 4.60 7.33 -6.15
C ILE A 51 4.58 7.47 -7.66
N THR A 52 5.51 6.80 -8.32
CA THR A 52 5.49 6.59 -9.76
C THR A 52 5.31 5.10 -10.02
N VAL A 53 4.33 4.74 -10.85
CA VAL A 53 4.09 3.36 -11.31
C VAL A 53 3.87 3.39 -12.81
N LYS A 54 4.67 2.62 -13.53
CA LYS A 54 4.44 2.30 -14.92
C LYS A 54 4.37 0.78 -15.04
N ALA A 55 3.26 0.26 -15.50
CA ALA A 55 3.06 -1.17 -15.71
C ALA A 55 2.55 -1.43 -17.12
N ASP A 56 3.16 -2.40 -17.79
CA ASP A 56 2.71 -3.00 -19.02
C ASP A 56 2.50 -4.49 -18.74
N GLY A 57 1.27 -4.93 -18.71
CA GLY A 57 0.88 -6.30 -18.35
C GLY A 57 -0.07 -6.91 -19.36
N ASP A 58 -0.30 -8.20 -19.19
CA ASP A 58 -1.14 -9.05 -20.04
C ASP A 58 -2.66 -8.87 -19.78
N LEU A 59 -3.13 -7.61 -19.79
CA LEU A 59 -4.53 -7.23 -19.49
C LEU A 59 -5.58 -7.91 -20.36
N HIS A 60 -5.16 -8.52 -21.48
CA HIS A 60 -6.03 -9.35 -22.32
C HIS A 60 -6.39 -10.69 -21.67
N VAL A 61 -5.63 -11.14 -20.67
CA VAL A 61 -5.95 -12.29 -19.82
C VAL A 61 -6.95 -11.87 -18.75
N ASP A 62 -6.50 -11.05 -17.82
CA ASP A 62 -7.27 -10.34 -16.81
C ASP A 62 -6.40 -9.27 -16.12
N HIS A 63 -6.88 -8.71 -15.00
CA HIS A 63 -6.14 -7.69 -14.24
C HIS A 63 -5.27 -8.26 -13.11
N HIS A 64 -5.24 -9.58 -12.90
CA HIS A 64 -4.62 -10.22 -11.73
C HIS A 64 -3.11 -9.98 -11.68
N HIS A 65 -2.39 -10.45 -12.72
CA HIS A 65 -0.92 -10.39 -12.76
C HIS A 65 -0.40 -8.95 -12.60
N THR A 66 -1.02 -7.99 -13.28
CA THR A 66 -0.63 -6.58 -13.18
C THR A 66 -0.87 -6.03 -11.78
N THR A 67 -2.01 -6.34 -11.18
CA THR A 67 -2.36 -5.85 -9.83
C THR A 67 -1.43 -6.43 -8.76
N GLU A 68 -1.18 -7.73 -8.79
CA GLU A 68 -0.28 -8.42 -7.87
C GLU A 68 1.16 -7.91 -8.01
N ASP A 69 1.69 -7.89 -9.23
CA ASP A 69 3.08 -7.52 -9.50
C ASP A 69 3.38 -6.04 -9.17
N VAL A 70 2.41 -5.13 -9.36
CA VAL A 70 2.51 -3.75 -8.87
C VAL A 70 2.56 -3.73 -7.35
N GLY A 71 1.76 -4.54 -6.66
CA GLY A 71 1.79 -4.69 -5.21
C GLY A 71 3.17 -5.17 -4.72
N ILE A 72 3.74 -6.18 -5.37
CA ILE A 72 5.09 -6.70 -5.10
C ILE A 72 6.13 -5.59 -5.25
N ALA A 73 6.16 -4.94 -6.41
CA ALA A 73 7.18 -3.92 -6.73
C ALA A 73 7.07 -2.70 -5.79
N LEU A 74 5.84 -2.25 -5.49
CA LEU A 74 5.62 -1.13 -4.58
C LEU A 74 6.00 -1.48 -3.14
N GLY A 75 5.67 -2.69 -2.66
CA GLY A 75 6.10 -3.19 -1.36
C GLY A 75 7.62 -3.22 -1.23
N GLN A 76 8.31 -3.74 -2.23
CA GLN A 76 9.78 -3.77 -2.28
C GLN A 76 10.38 -2.35 -2.26
N ALA A 77 9.81 -1.43 -3.03
CA ALA A 77 10.26 -0.04 -3.07
C ALA A 77 10.11 0.64 -1.71
N VAL A 78 8.97 0.47 -1.03
CA VAL A 78 8.74 1.01 0.32
C VAL A 78 9.73 0.42 1.31
N LYS A 79 9.93 -0.89 1.30
CA LYS A 79 10.92 -1.58 2.17
C LYS A 79 12.34 -1.05 1.96
N GLN A 80 12.75 -0.92 0.70
CA GLN A 80 14.08 -0.40 0.36
C GLN A 80 14.24 1.07 0.78
N ALA A 81 13.23 1.90 0.58
CA ALA A 81 13.26 3.30 0.98
C ALA A 81 13.26 3.50 2.51
N LEU A 82 12.65 2.58 3.28
CA LEU A 82 12.69 2.58 4.75
C LEU A 82 14.10 2.31 5.31
N GLY A 83 14.94 1.59 4.58
CA GLY A 83 16.30 1.29 4.99
C GLY A 83 16.37 0.62 6.37
N GLY A 84 17.14 1.18 7.29
CA GLY A 84 17.33 0.65 8.66
C GLY A 84 16.19 0.92 9.64
N MET A 85 15.11 1.58 9.19
CA MET A 85 13.91 1.88 10.00
C MET A 85 14.19 2.69 11.27
N ALA A 86 15.31 3.40 11.34
CA ALA A 86 15.66 4.20 12.49
C ALA A 86 14.80 5.47 12.56
N GLY A 87 14.36 5.83 13.75
CA GLY A 87 13.62 7.06 14.04
C GLY A 87 12.18 7.10 13.53
N ILE A 88 11.66 6.03 12.93
CA ILE A 88 10.27 6.02 12.43
C ILE A 88 9.27 5.89 13.59
N THR A 89 8.04 6.38 13.38
CA THR A 89 6.92 6.20 14.32
C THR A 89 6.52 4.73 14.46
N ARG A 90 6.68 3.93 13.40
CA ARG A 90 6.48 2.48 13.32
C ARG A 90 5.02 2.03 13.30
N TYR A 91 4.19 2.48 14.24
CA TYR A 91 2.79 2.03 14.38
C TYR A 91 1.81 3.12 13.97
N ALA A 92 0.70 2.71 13.39
CA ALA A 92 -0.45 3.60 13.21
C ALA A 92 -1.76 2.81 13.18
N SER A 93 -2.81 3.44 13.67
CA SER A 93 -4.18 2.95 13.58
C SER A 93 -5.07 4.07 13.05
N VAL A 94 -5.86 3.77 12.03
CA VAL A 94 -6.72 4.73 11.34
C VAL A 94 -8.11 4.16 11.18
N HIS A 95 -9.12 4.95 11.55
CA HIS A 95 -10.49 4.75 11.09
C HIS A 95 -10.72 5.69 9.91
N MET A 96 -11.13 5.13 8.76
CA MET A 96 -11.28 5.88 7.51
C MET A 96 -12.72 5.81 7.03
N PRO A 97 -13.46 6.93 7.08
CA PRO A 97 -14.79 7.01 6.52
C PRO A 97 -14.71 7.25 5.00
N MET A 98 -15.65 6.70 4.29
CA MET A 98 -15.99 7.06 2.92
C MET A 98 -17.51 7.01 2.78
N ASP A 99 -18.15 8.15 2.91
CA ASP A 99 -19.61 8.31 2.99
C ASP A 99 -20.22 7.34 4.05
N GLU A 100 -21.01 6.36 3.62
CA GLU A 100 -21.67 5.35 4.47
C GLU A 100 -20.72 4.23 4.95
N THR A 101 -19.50 4.17 4.42
CA THR A 101 -18.52 3.13 4.72
C THR A 101 -17.54 3.59 5.79
N LEU A 102 -17.20 2.69 6.71
CA LEU A 102 -16.13 2.87 7.66
C LEU A 102 -15.19 1.68 7.67
N SER A 103 -13.91 1.92 7.40
CA SER A 103 -12.84 0.91 7.50
C SER A 103 -11.84 1.26 8.60
N ARG A 104 -11.23 0.24 9.18
CA ARG A 104 -10.12 0.33 10.12
C ARG A 104 -8.86 -0.27 9.49
N VAL A 105 -7.77 0.49 9.52
CA VAL A 105 -6.47 0.03 9.05
C VAL A 105 -5.42 0.24 10.14
N VAL A 106 -4.70 -0.83 10.49
CA VAL A 106 -3.65 -0.81 11.51
C VAL A 106 -2.37 -1.39 10.92
N ILE A 107 -1.27 -0.67 11.09
CA ILE A 107 0.05 -1.07 10.55
C ILE A 107 1.11 -1.11 11.64
N ASP A 108 1.98 -2.12 11.56
CA ASP A 108 3.28 -2.16 12.25
C ASP A 108 4.38 -2.39 11.19
N ILE A 109 5.30 -1.43 11.08
CA ILE A 109 6.52 -1.59 10.26
C ILE A 109 7.50 -2.46 11.06
N SER A 110 7.21 -3.76 11.10
CA SER A 110 7.86 -4.73 11.98
C SER A 110 9.00 -5.50 11.32
N GLY A 111 9.10 -5.49 9.98
CA GLY A 111 9.94 -6.41 9.22
C GLY A 111 9.36 -7.84 9.16
N ARG A 112 8.20 -8.10 9.74
CA ARG A 112 7.50 -9.40 9.75
C ARG A 112 6.20 -9.29 8.96
N PRO A 113 6.13 -9.85 7.75
CA PRO A 113 4.96 -9.71 6.90
C PRO A 113 3.79 -10.56 7.41
N VAL A 114 2.68 -9.91 7.72
CA VAL A 114 1.41 -10.56 8.09
C VAL A 114 0.27 -9.67 7.57
N LEU A 115 -0.64 -10.24 6.81
CA LEU A 115 -1.89 -9.59 6.43
C LEU A 115 -3.08 -10.23 7.14
N VAL A 116 -3.85 -9.42 7.85
CA VAL A 116 -5.21 -9.75 8.29
C VAL A 116 -6.18 -8.90 7.48
N PHE A 117 -6.96 -9.53 6.62
CA PHE A 117 -7.87 -8.85 5.71
C PHE A 117 -9.31 -9.33 5.94
N LYS A 118 -10.13 -8.48 6.52
CA LYS A 118 -11.54 -8.72 6.86
C LYS A 118 -12.40 -7.67 6.14
N VAL A 119 -12.42 -7.77 4.83
CA VAL A 119 -13.18 -6.87 3.96
C VAL A 119 -14.04 -7.72 3.04
N ASP A 120 -15.34 -7.53 3.14
CA ASP A 120 -16.32 -8.16 2.27
C ASP A 120 -16.86 -7.12 1.28
N PHE A 121 -16.96 -7.51 0.02
CA PHE A 121 -17.48 -6.68 -1.05
C PHE A 121 -18.85 -7.18 -1.46
N PRO A 122 -19.90 -6.33 -1.44
CA PRO A 122 -21.25 -6.75 -1.84
C PRO A 122 -21.39 -7.00 -3.35
N ARG A 123 -20.40 -6.59 -4.15
CA ARG A 123 -20.36 -6.81 -5.61
C ARG A 123 -18.99 -7.28 -6.02
N ASP A 124 -18.94 -8.17 -7.01
CA ASP A 124 -17.71 -8.80 -7.50
C ASP A 124 -16.84 -7.85 -8.35
N LYS A 125 -17.41 -6.73 -8.85
CA LYS A 125 -16.72 -5.77 -9.70
C LYS A 125 -17.03 -4.32 -9.35
N VAL A 126 -16.01 -3.46 -9.56
CA VAL A 126 -16.15 -2.02 -9.68
C VAL A 126 -15.64 -1.61 -11.05
N GLY A 127 -16.56 -1.22 -11.93
CA GLY A 127 -16.23 -1.08 -13.36
C GLY A 127 -15.80 -2.43 -13.94
N GLN A 128 -14.60 -2.50 -14.49
CA GLN A 128 -14.01 -3.74 -15.02
C GLN A 128 -13.06 -4.44 -14.01
N PHE A 129 -12.86 -3.84 -12.84
CA PHE A 129 -11.93 -4.34 -11.82
C PHE A 129 -12.63 -5.31 -10.87
N ASP A 130 -12.09 -6.52 -10.74
CA ASP A 130 -12.61 -7.53 -9.82
C ASP A 130 -12.25 -7.16 -8.38
N THR A 131 -13.23 -7.18 -7.47
CA THR A 131 -13.03 -6.74 -6.07
C THR A 131 -12.10 -7.66 -5.28
N GLU A 132 -11.99 -8.93 -5.66
CA GLU A 132 -11.01 -9.88 -5.08
C GLU A 132 -9.56 -9.40 -5.23
N LEU A 133 -9.25 -8.66 -6.30
CA LEU A 133 -7.92 -8.12 -6.57
C LEU A 133 -7.47 -7.06 -5.55
N VAL A 134 -8.41 -6.47 -4.82
CA VAL A 134 -8.07 -5.59 -3.68
C VAL A 134 -7.28 -6.39 -2.65
N ARG A 135 -7.76 -7.57 -2.25
CA ARG A 135 -7.05 -8.44 -1.31
C ARG A 135 -5.71 -8.90 -1.84
N GLU A 136 -5.63 -9.27 -3.12
CA GLU A 136 -4.39 -9.71 -3.76
C GLU A 136 -3.33 -8.63 -3.75
N TRP A 137 -3.71 -7.38 -4.09
CA TRP A 137 -2.80 -6.25 -4.01
C TRP A 137 -2.31 -6.00 -2.57
N PHE A 138 -3.23 -5.98 -1.58
CA PHE A 138 -2.88 -5.79 -0.17
C PHE A 138 -1.94 -6.88 0.34
N ASN A 139 -2.16 -8.13 -0.09
CA ASN A 139 -1.29 -9.26 0.23
C ASN A 139 0.11 -9.09 -0.37
N ALA A 140 0.18 -8.84 -1.68
CA ALA A 140 1.43 -8.63 -2.39
C ALA A 140 2.26 -7.48 -1.79
N PHE A 141 1.61 -6.34 -1.53
CA PHE A 141 2.23 -5.20 -0.88
C PHE A 141 2.76 -5.55 0.52
N THR A 142 1.91 -6.12 1.37
CA THR A 142 2.24 -6.44 2.77
C THR A 142 3.42 -7.40 2.88
N MET A 143 3.40 -8.47 2.08
CA MET A 143 4.47 -9.47 2.06
C MET A 143 5.81 -8.86 1.63
N ASN A 144 5.80 -7.98 0.64
CA ASN A 144 7.03 -7.41 0.08
C ASN A 144 7.51 -6.14 0.81
N ALA A 145 6.62 -5.38 1.42
CA ALA A 145 6.99 -4.28 2.32
C ALA A 145 7.54 -4.78 3.67
N GLY A 146 7.25 -6.02 4.04
CA GLY A 146 7.68 -6.60 5.31
C GLY A 146 6.96 -5.98 6.51
N VAL A 147 5.67 -5.69 6.37
CA VAL A 147 4.87 -5.06 7.42
C VAL A 147 3.80 -6.01 7.96
N THR A 148 3.37 -5.79 9.18
CA THR A 148 2.13 -6.37 9.70
C THR A 148 1.00 -5.39 9.42
N LEU A 149 -0.02 -5.83 8.70
CA LEU A 149 -1.13 -4.98 8.26
C LEU A 149 -2.48 -5.65 8.57
N HIS A 150 -3.35 -4.92 9.24
CA HIS A 150 -4.73 -5.31 9.46
C HIS A 150 -5.63 -4.34 8.72
N VAL A 151 -6.53 -4.87 7.90
CA VAL A 151 -7.55 -4.12 7.16
C VAL A 151 -8.90 -4.74 7.43
N GLU A 152 -9.84 -3.96 7.91
CA GLU A 152 -11.17 -4.41 8.23
C GLU A 152 -12.19 -3.35 7.86
N THR A 153 -13.25 -3.73 7.13
CA THR A 153 -14.43 -2.89 6.93
C THR A 153 -15.41 -3.18 8.06
N LEU A 154 -15.72 -2.16 8.86
CA LEU A 154 -16.63 -2.27 9.99
C LEU A 154 -18.08 -2.29 9.50
N TYR A 155 -18.39 -1.47 8.49
CA TYR A 155 -19.63 -1.45 7.73
C TYR A 155 -19.46 -0.67 6.43
N GLY A 156 -20.31 -0.95 5.44
CA GLY A 156 -20.33 -0.30 4.14
C GLY A 156 -21.21 -1.08 3.16
N GLU A 157 -21.75 -0.40 2.17
CA GLU A 157 -22.67 -0.99 1.19
C GLU A 157 -22.19 -0.85 -0.26
N ASN A 158 -21.32 0.14 -0.54
CA ASN A 158 -20.81 0.41 -1.87
C ASN A 158 -19.37 -0.14 -2.02
N SER A 159 -19.18 -1.11 -2.93
CA SER A 159 -17.86 -1.75 -3.14
C SER A 159 -16.75 -0.76 -3.52
N HIS A 160 -17.06 0.33 -4.26
CA HIS A 160 -16.11 1.39 -4.56
C HIS A 160 -15.68 2.11 -3.26
N HIS A 161 -16.66 2.53 -2.43
CA HIS A 161 -16.37 3.20 -1.15
C HIS A 161 -15.58 2.30 -0.20
N ILE A 162 -15.89 1.00 -0.17
CA ILE A 162 -15.16 0.03 0.64
C ILE A 162 -13.70 -0.05 0.20
N ALA A 163 -13.42 -0.25 -1.09
CA ALA A 163 -12.06 -0.30 -1.62
C ALA A 163 -11.32 1.03 -1.35
N GLU A 164 -11.94 2.16 -1.67
CA GLU A 164 -11.35 3.48 -1.48
C GLU A 164 -11.04 3.76 0.00
N SER A 165 -11.92 3.41 0.93
CA SER A 165 -11.67 3.57 2.37
C SER A 165 -10.48 2.73 2.85
N CYS A 166 -10.28 1.52 2.30
CA CYS A 166 -9.12 0.68 2.60
C CYS A 166 -7.82 1.31 2.11
N PHE A 167 -7.76 1.78 0.86
CA PHE A 167 -6.57 2.42 0.30
C PHE A 167 -6.25 3.76 0.98
N LYS A 168 -7.23 4.61 1.24
CA LYS A 168 -7.06 5.85 2.03
C LYS A 168 -6.61 5.55 3.45
N GLY A 169 -7.18 4.52 4.07
CA GLY A 169 -6.80 4.05 5.41
C GLY A 169 -5.33 3.62 5.47
N LEU A 170 -4.90 2.79 4.51
CA LEU A 170 -3.49 2.41 4.37
C LEU A 170 -2.60 3.63 4.14
N ALA A 171 -3.01 4.54 3.25
CA ALA A 171 -2.26 5.76 2.97
C ALA A 171 -2.02 6.60 4.24
N ARG A 172 -3.05 6.82 5.03
CA ARG A 172 -2.95 7.58 6.28
C ARG A 172 -2.15 6.84 7.36
N ALA A 173 -2.29 5.52 7.44
CA ALA A 173 -1.51 4.69 8.34
C ALA A 173 -0.02 4.72 7.96
N LEU A 174 0.32 4.55 6.68
CA LEU A 174 1.69 4.65 6.17
C LEU A 174 2.29 6.03 6.47
N ARG A 175 1.55 7.12 6.16
CA ARG A 175 2.02 8.48 6.44
C ARG A 175 2.48 8.65 7.89
N THR A 176 1.73 8.12 8.83
CA THR A 176 2.06 8.20 10.25
C THR A 176 3.21 7.26 10.60
N ALA A 177 3.13 6.00 10.17
CA ALA A 177 4.09 4.96 10.56
C ALA A 177 5.50 5.22 10.03
N VAL A 178 5.65 5.79 8.81
CA VAL A 178 6.96 6.12 8.22
C VAL A 178 7.50 7.47 8.70
N ALA A 179 6.70 8.30 9.36
CA ALA A 179 7.15 9.60 9.84
C ALA A 179 8.29 9.47 10.84
N ILE A 180 9.28 10.34 10.72
CA ILE A 180 10.38 10.42 11.70
C ILE A 180 9.88 11.13 12.96
N ASP A 181 9.98 10.46 14.11
CA ASP A 181 9.76 11.09 15.41
C ASP A 181 11.05 11.85 15.83
N PRO A 182 11.02 13.17 15.94
CA PRO A 182 12.21 13.94 16.30
C PRO A 182 12.73 13.62 17.70
N ARG A 183 11.91 13.00 18.57
CA ARG A 183 12.30 12.59 19.93
C ARG A 183 13.02 11.23 19.94
N ALA A 184 12.90 10.45 18.87
CA ALA A 184 13.51 9.13 18.70
C ALA A 184 14.53 9.12 17.54
N ALA A 185 15.10 10.27 17.20
CA ALA A 185 16.02 10.42 16.06
C ALA A 185 17.22 9.49 16.18
N GLY A 186 17.36 8.59 15.19
CA GLY A 186 18.46 7.63 15.13
C GLY A 186 18.25 6.32 15.90
N GLU A 187 17.21 6.20 16.71
CA GLU A 187 16.89 4.96 17.42
C GLU A 187 15.98 4.06 16.58
N VAL A 188 16.27 2.73 16.60
CA VAL A 188 15.32 1.75 16.05
C VAL A 188 14.20 1.55 17.08
N PRO A 189 12.92 1.75 16.71
CA PRO A 189 11.81 1.69 17.66
C PRO A 189 11.47 0.24 18.05
N SER A 190 12.41 -0.43 18.72
CA SER A 190 12.30 -1.82 19.15
C SER A 190 13.14 -2.05 20.41
N THR A 191 12.56 -2.68 21.43
CA THR A 191 13.30 -3.13 22.62
C THR A 191 14.39 -4.15 22.33
N LYS A 192 14.35 -4.78 21.13
CA LYS A 192 15.38 -5.71 20.64
C LYS A 192 16.55 -5.00 19.93
N GLY A 193 16.46 -3.68 19.73
CA GLY A 193 17.46 -2.89 18.99
C GLY A 193 17.48 -3.13 17.47
N GLN A 194 16.57 -3.97 16.96
CA GLN A 194 16.44 -4.25 15.52
C GLN A 194 15.00 -4.57 15.13
N LEU A 195 14.68 -4.38 13.85
CA LEU A 195 13.43 -4.78 13.19
C LEU A 195 13.76 -5.72 12.03
N GLY A 196 12.89 -6.70 11.77
CA GLY A 196 13.08 -7.62 10.64
C GLY A 196 14.00 -8.79 10.90
N GLY A 197 14.15 -9.20 12.16
CA GLY A 197 14.85 -10.41 12.58
C GLY A 197 13.88 -11.53 12.95
#